data_f575c11972ff6fe40e7a36a9ca9e3468
#
_entry.id   f575c11972ff6fe40e7a36a9ca9e3468
#
_cell.length_a   1.000
_cell.length_b   1.000
_cell.length_c   1.000
_cell.angle_alpha   90.00
_cell.angle_beta   90.00
_cell.angle_gamma   90.00
#
_symmetry.space_group_name_H-M   'P 1'
#
loop_
_entity.id
_entity.type
_entity.pdbx_description
1 polymer ?
#
loop_
_entity_poly.entity_id
_entity_poly.type
_entity_poly.pdbx_seq_one_letter_code
_entity_poly.pdbx_strand_id
1 'polypeptide(L)'
;MRAFIVSILFFVGLIFPSASFASHVELNQCIEIAHCVREEWDVSTLNEPFIKTKKIIENTPRSKIVQQDGDYLHAEITSKWMKYVDDLEVSFVPESKILLIRSESRV
;
A
#
# COMPACT_ATOMS: atom_id res chain seq x y z
N MET A 1 -12.37 24.39 -40.41
CA MET A 1 -11.91 25.04 -39.26
C MET A 1 -12.49 24.51 -37.97
N ARG A 2 -13.70 24.14 -37.98
CA ARG A 2 -14.24 23.53 -36.78
C ARG A 2 -13.54 22.26 -36.45
N ALA A 3 -13.07 21.58 -37.44
CA ALA A 3 -12.51 20.25 -37.22
C ALA A 3 -11.31 20.27 -36.30
N PHE A 4 -10.50 21.27 -36.37
CA PHE A 4 -9.32 21.24 -35.53
C PHE A 4 -9.64 21.59 -34.11
N ILE A 5 -10.74 22.21 -33.86
CA ILE A 5 -11.16 22.49 -32.52
C ILE A 5 -11.49 21.18 -31.83
N VAL A 6 -12.14 20.32 -32.55
CA VAL A 6 -12.48 19.01 -32.02
C VAL A 6 -11.24 18.24 -31.66
N SER A 7 -10.22 18.37 -32.47
CA SER A 7 -8.97 17.69 -32.19
C SER A 7 -8.38 18.09 -30.87
N ILE A 8 -8.47 19.35 -30.56
CA ILE A 8 -7.91 19.84 -29.32
C ILE A 8 -8.59 19.24 -28.13
N LEU A 9 -9.88 19.16 -28.16
CA LEU A 9 -10.62 18.58 -27.06
C LEU A 9 -10.24 17.14 -26.87
N PHE A 10 -10.14 16.46 -27.95
CA PHE A 10 -9.80 15.08 -27.91
C PHE A 10 -8.43 14.85 -27.29
N PHE A 11 -7.53 15.70 -27.64
CA PHE A 11 -6.19 15.59 -27.14
C PHE A 11 -6.12 15.74 -25.63
N VAL A 12 -6.88 16.65 -25.10
CA VAL A 12 -6.88 16.89 -23.66
C VAL A 12 -7.35 15.65 -22.91
N GLY A 13 -8.30 14.96 -23.45
CA GLY A 13 -8.82 13.80 -22.76
C GLY A 13 -7.84 12.68 -22.55
N LEU A 14 -6.77 12.68 -23.30
CA LEU A 14 -5.81 11.60 -23.17
C LEU A 14 -4.96 11.68 -21.93
N ILE A 15 -4.90 12.83 -21.31
CA ILE A 15 -4.02 13.03 -20.20
C ILE A 15 -4.58 12.47 -18.90
N PHE A 16 -5.87 12.49 -18.77
CA PHE A 16 -6.50 12.13 -17.51
C PHE A 16 -6.26 10.74 -17.01
N PRO A 17 -6.32 9.73 -17.84
CA PRO A 17 -6.25 8.36 -17.32
C PRO A 17 -5.04 8.09 -16.48
N SER A 18 -3.92 8.68 -16.82
CA SER A 18 -2.72 8.37 -16.10
C SER A 18 -2.73 8.90 -14.68
N ALA A 19 -3.50 9.95 -14.43
CA ALA A 19 -3.50 10.54 -13.11
C ALA A 19 -4.22 9.68 -12.08
N SER A 20 -5.15 8.87 -12.53
CA SER A 20 -5.96 8.09 -11.60
C SER A 20 -5.21 6.89 -11.02
N PHE A 21 -4.05 6.58 -11.53
CA PHE A 21 -3.34 5.40 -11.06
C PHE A 21 -2.51 5.65 -9.83
N ALA A 22 -2.41 6.87 -9.39
CA ALA A 22 -1.53 7.20 -8.28
C ALA A 22 -2.19 7.00 -6.92
N SER A 23 -3.37 6.41 -6.85
CA SER A 23 -4.12 6.39 -5.62
C SER A 23 -3.63 5.37 -4.60
N HIS A 24 -2.78 4.44 -4.98
CA HIS A 24 -2.30 3.45 -4.03
C HIS A 24 -0.90 3.01 -4.37
N VAL A 25 -0.26 2.39 -3.39
CA VAL A 25 1.09 1.87 -3.53
C VAL A 25 1.01 0.37 -3.70
N GLU A 26 1.69 -0.12 -4.72
CA GLU A 26 1.73 -1.55 -4.98
C GLU A 26 2.89 -2.15 -4.22
N LEU A 27 2.65 -3.25 -3.52
CA LEU A 27 3.69 -3.89 -2.72
C LEU A 27 4.49 -4.86 -3.58
N ASN A 28 5.79 -4.93 -3.30
CA ASN A 28 6.67 -5.84 -4.02
C ASN A 28 6.32 -7.29 -3.73
N GLN A 29 6.67 -8.15 -4.65
CA GLN A 29 6.56 -9.58 -4.42
C GLN A 29 7.64 -10.04 -3.46
N CYS A 30 7.40 -11.19 -2.83
CA CYS A 30 8.41 -11.79 -1.98
C CYS A 30 9.36 -12.60 -2.84
N ILE A 31 10.66 -12.33 -2.68
CA ILE A 31 11.68 -13.07 -3.40
C ILE A 31 12.17 -14.24 -2.55
N GLU A 32 12.38 -13.97 -1.27
CA GLU A 32 12.92 -14.96 -0.33
C GLU A 32 11.77 -15.39 0.58
N ILE A 33 11.07 -16.44 0.23
CA ILE A 33 9.88 -16.83 0.98
C ILE A 33 10.17 -17.29 2.40
N ALA A 34 11.41 -17.64 2.71
CA ALA A 34 11.76 -18.00 4.07
C ALA A 34 11.68 -16.80 5.01
N HIS A 35 11.79 -15.60 4.49
CA HIS A 35 11.83 -14.38 5.30
C HIS A 35 10.75 -13.39 4.92
N CYS A 36 9.82 -13.76 4.05
CA CYS A 36 8.88 -12.81 3.50
C CYS A 36 7.51 -13.44 3.33
N VAL A 37 6.49 -12.70 3.74
CA VAL A 37 5.08 -13.09 3.55
C VAL A 37 4.37 -11.96 2.85
N ARG A 38 3.57 -12.31 1.85
CA ARG A 38 2.76 -11.33 1.15
C ARG A 38 1.36 -11.90 0.98
N GLU A 39 0.36 -11.14 1.41
CA GLU A 39 -1.03 -11.59 1.36
C GLU A 39 -1.92 -10.49 0.83
N GLU A 40 -3.03 -10.91 0.24
CA GLU A 40 -4.08 -10.00 -0.21
C GLU A 40 -5.38 -10.44 0.42
N TRP A 41 -6.03 -9.52 1.12
CA TRP A 41 -7.28 -9.83 1.81
C TRP A 41 -8.41 -9.04 1.18
N ASP A 42 -9.48 -9.74 0.82
CA ASP A 42 -10.70 -9.06 0.37
C ASP A 42 -11.37 -8.45 1.59
N VAL A 43 -11.71 -7.17 1.46
CA VAL A 43 -12.38 -6.48 2.56
C VAL A 43 -13.64 -5.82 2.02
N SER A 44 -14.70 -5.85 2.82
CA SER A 44 -15.99 -5.35 2.38
C SER A 44 -16.19 -3.88 2.72
N THR A 45 -15.47 -3.38 3.69
CA THR A 45 -15.56 -1.97 4.08
C THR A 45 -14.43 -1.20 3.43
N LEU A 46 -14.56 0.12 3.37
CA LEU A 46 -13.60 0.93 2.65
C LEU A 46 -12.22 0.83 3.31
N ASN A 47 -11.86 1.80 4.13
CA ASN A 47 -10.51 1.76 4.69
C ASN A 47 -10.48 1.36 6.16
N GLU A 48 -11.58 0.85 6.67
CA GLU A 48 -11.65 0.48 8.08
C GLU A 48 -10.61 -0.59 8.47
N PRO A 49 -10.41 -1.64 7.68
CA PRO A 49 -9.37 -2.62 8.03
C PRO A 49 -7.98 -2.01 8.05
N PHE A 50 -7.71 -1.05 7.18
CA PHE A 50 -6.42 -0.36 7.16
C PHE A 50 -6.24 0.42 8.46
N ILE A 51 -7.26 1.14 8.88
CA ILE A 51 -7.21 1.93 10.10
C ILE A 51 -7.04 1.03 11.32
N LYS A 52 -7.74 -0.08 11.37
CA LYS A 52 -7.60 -1.02 12.46
C LYS A 52 -6.20 -1.62 12.53
N THR A 53 -5.65 -1.96 11.37
CA THR A 53 -4.31 -2.50 11.31
C THR A 53 -3.30 -1.49 11.82
N LYS A 54 -3.47 -0.24 11.43
CA LYS A 54 -2.59 0.81 11.92
C LYS A 54 -2.63 0.93 13.43
N LYS A 55 -3.83 0.86 14.01
CA LYS A 55 -3.96 0.93 15.47
C LYS A 55 -3.29 -0.24 16.16
N ILE A 56 -3.42 -1.43 15.61
CA ILE A 56 -2.76 -2.59 16.15
C ILE A 56 -1.26 -2.41 16.16
N ILE A 57 -0.72 -1.90 15.06
CA ILE A 57 0.71 -1.64 14.97
C ILE A 57 1.15 -0.61 16.00
N GLU A 58 0.38 0.47 16.14
CA GLU A 58 0.71 1.52 17.09
C GLU A 58 0.74 1.01 18.53
N ASN A 59 -0.05 0.00 18.82
CA ASN A 59 -0.13 -0.58 20.17
C ASN A 59 0.76 -1.81 20.34
N THR A 60 1.51 -2.18 19.34
CA THR A 60 2.40 -3.33 19.42
C THR A 60 3.76 -2.90 19.96
N PRO A 61 4.27 -3.56 21.01
CA PRO A 61 5.59 -3.19 21.55
C PRO A 61 6.69 -3.34 20.51
N ARG A 62 7.65 -2.44 20.57
CA ARG A 62 8.82 -2.44 19.69
C ARG A 62 8.46 -2.31 18.22
N SER A 63 7.34 -1.67 17.93
CA SER A 63 6.97 -1.36 16.56
C SER A 63 7.01 0.15 16.37
N LYS A 64 7.24 0.57 15.12
CA LYS A 64 7.36 1.96 14.78
C LYS A 64 6.89 2.16 13.35
N ILE A 65 5.94 3.06 13.16
CA ILE A 65 5.52 3.43 11.81
C ILE A 65 6.53 4.45 11.29
N VAL A 66 7.23 4.09 10.22
CA VAL A 66 8.29 4.92 9.68
C VAL A 66 7.84 5.69 8.45
N GLN A 67 6.74 5.30 7.84
CA GLN A 67 6.20 6.01 6.70
C GLN A 67 4.71 5.78 6.62
N GLN A 68 3.95 6.83 6.35
CA GLN A 68 2.53 6.71 6.09
C GLN A 68 2.15 7.71 5.01
N ASP A 69 1.43 7.25 4.01
CA ASP A 69 1.09 8.08 2.88
C ASP A 69 -0.26 7.60 2.34
N GLY A 70 -1.34 8.31 2.70
CA GLY A 70 -2.68 7.92 2.29
C GLY A 70 -3.05 6.54 2.81
N ASP A 71 -3.29 5.63 1.90
CA ASP A 71 -3.70 4.26 2.23
C ASP A 71 -2.53 3.28 2.30
N TYR A 72 -1.33 3.80 2.52
CA TYR A 72 -0.13 2.99 2.62
C TYR A 72 0.61 3.31 3.92
N LEU A 73 1.13 2.29 4.56
CA LEU A 73 2.04 2.50 5.68
C LEU A 73 3.16 1.46 5.67
N HIS A 74 4.29 1.87 6.22
CA HIS A 74 5.44 1.02 6.43
C HIS A 74 5.83 1.11 7.89
N ALA A 75 5.93 -0.02 8.55
CA ALA A 75 6.31 -0.08 9.95
C ALA A 75 7.50 -1.02 10.11
N GLU A 76 8.27 -0.76 11.18
CA GLU A 76 9.37 -1.63 11.57
C GLU A 76 9.02 -2.27 12.91
N ILE A 77 9.17 -3.58 12.99
CA ILE A 77 8.86 -4.32 14.22
C ILE A 77 10.14 -5.07 14.61
N THR A 78 10.60 -4.84 15.83
CA THR A 78 11.86 -5.40 16.29
C THR A 78 11.57 -6.53 17.28
N SER A 79 12.21 -7.68 17.08
CA SER A 79 12.05 -8.80 18.00
C SER A 79 12.68 -8.50 19.34
N LYS A 80 12.13 -9.10 20.39
CA LYS A 80 12.55 -8.77 21.76
C LYS A 80 13.96 -9.25 22.05
N TRP A 81 14.26 -10.47 21.67
CA TRP A 81 15.53 -11.09 22.08
C TRP A 81 16.62 -10.93 21.03
N MET A 82 16.30 -11.24 19.79
CA MET A 82 17.30 -11.27 18.74
C MET A 82 17.53 -9.92 18.10
N LYS A 83 16.64 -8.96 18.35
CA LYS A 83 16.73 -7.61 17.77
C LYS A 83 16.65 -7.62 16.25
N TYR A 84 16.01 -8.63 15.68
CA TYR A 84 15.77 -8.65 14.25
C TYR A 84 14.66 -7.65 13.92
N VAL A 85 14.79 -6.99 12.79
CA VAL A 85 13.80 -6.02 12.35
C VAL A 85 13.01 -6.62 11.19
N ASP A 86 11.69 -6.59 11.33
CA ASP A 86 10.79 -6.98 10.25
C ASP A 86 10.19 -5.72 9.67
N ASP A 87 10.19 -5.61 8.35
CA ASP A 87 9.52 -4.53 7.67
C ASP A 87 8.11 -4.97 7.31
N LEU A 88 7.13 -4.24 7.79
CA LEU A 88 5.72 -4.53 7.54
C LEU A 88 5.15 -3.42 6.68
N GLU A 89 4.60 -3.79 5.54
CA GLU A 89 3.94 -2.85 4.65
C GLU A 89 2.47 -3.21 4.53
N VAL A 90 1.62 -2.20 4.59
CA VAL A 90 0.18 -2.38 4.45
C VAL A 90 -0.33 -1.35 3.46
N SER A 91 -1.11 -1.79 2.50
CA SER A 91 -1.65 -0.91 1.48
C SER A 91 -3.10 -1.30 1.21
N PHE A 92 -3.99 -0.31 1.23
CA PHE A 92 -5.39 -0.53 0.88
C PHE A 92 -5.63 -0.06 -0.54
N VAL A 93 -6.27 -0.91 -1.34
CA VAL A 93 -6.58 -0.60 -2.74
C VAL A 93 -8.08 -0.41 -2.83
N PRO A 94 -8.56 0.84 -2.87
CA PRO A 94 -10.01 1.10 -2.83
C PRO A 94 -10.77 0.53 -4.02
N GLU A 95 -10.17 0.55 -5.19
CA GLU A 95 -10.87 0.13 -6.40
C GLU A 95 -11.29 -1.33 -6.34
N SER A 96 -10.44 -2.18 -5.80
CA SER A 96 -10.73 -3.61 -5.72
C SER A 96 -11.08 -4.06 -4.31
N LYS A 97 -11.07 -3.15 -3.34
CA LYS A 97 -11.38 -3.45 -1.95
C LYS A 97 -10.50 -4.56 -1.41
N ILE A 98 -9.22 -4.40 -1.64
CA ILE A 98 -8.21 -5.37 -1.21
C ILE A 98 -7.25 -4.69 -0.26
N LEU A 99 -6.91 -5.38 0.81
CA LEU A 99 -5.86 -4.96 1.72
C LEU A 99 -4.63 -5.82 1.45
N LEU A 100 -3.56 -5.18 1.02
CA LEU A 100 -2.30 -5.85 0.73
C LEU A 100 -1.40 -5.76 1.96
N ILE A 101 -0.79 -6.89 2.32
CA ILE A 101 0.10 -6.94 3.47
C ILE A 101 1.36 -7.67 3.05
N ARG A 102 2.50 -7.09 3.40
CA ARG A 102 3.79 -7.71 3.13
C ARG A 102 4.68 -7.54 4.35
N SER A 103 5.28 -8.62 4.78
CA SER A 103 6.19 -8.60 5.93
C SER A 103 7.47 -9.31 5.54
N GLU A 104 8.59 -8.67 5.77
CA GLU A 104 9.88 -9.26 5.42
C GLU A 104 10.89 -8.97 6.51
N SER A 105 11.62 -10.01 6.90
CA SER A 105 12.69 -9.88 7.88
C SER A 105 13.96 -9.40 7.19
N ARG A 106 14.71 -8.56 7.88
CA ARG A 106 15.98 -8.06 7.36
C ARG A 106 17.14 -9.04 7.63
N VAL A 107 16.86 -10.15 8.21
CA VAL A 107 17.90 -11.15 8.52
C VAL A 107 18.43 -11.83 7.28
#